data_2bed8ccd8a21b231b18f7f0640ac3707
#
_entry.id   2bed8ccd8a21b231b18f7f0640ac3707
#
_cell.length_a   1.000
_cell.length_b   1.000
_cell.length_c   1.000
_cell.angle_alpha   90.00
_cell.angle_beta   90.00
_cell.angle_gamma   90.00
#
_symmetry.space_group_name_H-M   'P 1'
#
loop_
_entity.id
_entity.type
_entity.pdbx_description
1 polymer ?
#
loop_
_entity_poly.entity_id
_entity_poly.type
_entity_poly.pdbx_seq_one_letter_code
_entity_poly.pdbx_strand_id
1 'polypeptide(L)'
;MNTHMNRRLFSRRRLWAGASLVGTLGIALGVFLWRELNPPATLSPEARAALYQTPLEPPERGLAVYHLGHSLVGPDMPGYVQQLAQAAGHEGARYHSQLGWGTSLRAHWEQEHPEASFAEMNTHTSFRPAHEALVSAEYDAFVFTEMVDLKDAIRWHASGQYAGKWAAHAREHSPEMRLYLYETWHGTDIAEGWLARLEGDLETLWEGTILAQAMARPDVGTIHVIPAGQVMAAFVRALESEGGLPGLKNRHGLFIMQPDGTRDPIHLNDKGKYLVALVHLTTLYHIDPRGLPHALLRADGSAADAPSPEVARLMQEVVWQIVRSLPATGLPQDTGRGGS
;
A
#
# COMPACT_ATOMS: atom_id res chain seq x y z
N MET A 1 6.72 0.17 -78.63
CA MET A 1 7.52 1.40 -78.37
C MET A 1 7.38 1.77 -76.88
N ASN A 2 8.54 1.72 -76.24
CA ASN A 2 8.91 2.25 -74.93
C ASN A 2 8.22 1.72 -73.67
N THR A 3 8.76 0.65 -73.16
CA THR A 3 9.08 0.39 -71.77
C THR A 3 10.23 1.27 -71.29
N HIS A 4 10.11 1.94 -70.16
CA HIS A 4 11.13 2.21 -69.14
C HIS A 4 10.62 3.27 -68.16
N MET A 5 10.57 2.88 -66.93
CA MET A 5 10.90 3.71 -65.75
C MET A 5 9.95 3.44 -64.57
N ASN A 6 10.40 2.64 -63.67
CA ASN A 6 10.21 2.88 -62.22
C ASN A 6 10.90 1.77 -61.37
N ARG A 7 12.22 1.87 -61.31
CA ARG A 7 13.02 1.19 -60.27
C ARG A 7 13.88 2.24 -59.61
N ARG A 8 13.39 2.91 -58.56
CA ARG A 8 14.22 3.64 -57.58
C ARG A 8 13.36 4.37 -56.52
N LEU A 9 12.49 3.68 -55.75
CA LEU A 9 11.83 4.28 -54.62
C LEU A 9 11.73 3.37 -53.37
N PHE A 10 12.40 2.20 -53.37
CA PHE A 10 12.26 1.25 -52.24
C PHE A 10 13.47 1.15 -51.30
N SER A 11 14.53 1.96 -51.45
CA SER A 11 15.74 1.82 -50.61
C SER A 11 15.91 2.82 -49.47
N ARG A 12 15.13 3.90 -49.40
CA ARG A 12 15.29 4.92 -48.35
C ARG A 12 14.48 4.70 -47.10
N ARG A 13 13.39 3.95 -47.13
CA ARG A 13 12.56 3.70 -45.93
C ARG A 13 13.13 2.67 -44.96
N ARG A 14 14.00 1.75 -45.38
CA ARG A 14 14.62 0.73 -44.52
C ARG A 14 15.81 1.25 -43.70
N LEU A 15 16.44 2.33 -44.08
CA LEU A 15 17.58 2.93 -43.35
C LEU A 15 17.16 3.77 -42.16
N TRP A 16 15.95 4.34 -42.18
CA TRP A 16 15.44 5.15 -41.05
C TRP A 16 14.87 4.28 -39.91
N ALA A 17 14.33 3.12 -40.19
CA ALA A 17 13.84 2.21 -39.16
C ALA A 17 14.96 1.59 -38.30
N GLY A 18 16.12 1.33 -38.92
CA GLY A 18 17.29 0.81 -38.19
C GLY A 18 17.97 1.85 -37.30
N ALA A 19 18.02 3.11 -37.71
CA ALA A 19 18.64 4.19 -36.95
C ALA A 19 17.82 4.54 -35.69
N SER A 20 16.48 4.45 -35.74
CA SER A 20 15.62 4.69 -34.56
C SER A 20 15.74 3.57 -33.52
N LEU A 21 15.86 2.29 -33.94
CA LEU A 21 16.02 1.18 -33.00
C LEU A 21 17.37 1.19 -32.28
N VAL A 22 18.45 1.55 -32.98
CA VAL A 22 19.79 1.64 -32.39
C VAL A 22 19.88 2.85 -31.44
N GLY A 23 19.22 3.97 -31.76
CA GLY A 23 19.15 5.14 -30.91
C GLY A 23 18.40 4.88 -29.60
N THR A 24 17.26 4.20 -29.64
CA THR A 24 16.47 3.85 -28.45
C THR A 24 17.18 2.82 -27.55
N LEU A 25 17.84 1.81 -28.13
CA LEU A 25 18.66 0.86 -27.38
C LEU A 25 19.89 1.54 -26.73
N GLY A 26 20.52 2.48 -27.40
CA GLY A 26 21.67 3.25 -26.87
C GLY A 26 21.25 4.14 -25.70
N ILE A 27 20.10 4.80 -25.78
CA ILE A 27 19.56 5.63 -24.72
C ILE A 27 19.15 4.77 -23.52
N ALA A 28 18.46 3.64 -23.73
CA ALA A 28 18.07 2.73 -22.67
C ALA A 28 19.28 2.14 -21.93
N LEU A 29 20.31 1.71 -22.67
CA LEU A 29 21.56 1.24 -22.09
C LEU A 29 22.32 2.36 -21.36
N GLY A 30 22.34 3.56 -21.90
CA GLY A 30 22.96 4.74 -21.29
C GLY A 30 22.27 5.12 -19.97
N VAL A 31 20.94 5.11 -19.92
CA VAL A 31 20.15 5.35 -18.71
C VAL A 31 20.35 4.23 -17.69
N PHE A 32 20.41 2.98 -18.14
CA PHE A 32 20.69 1.83 -17.26
C PHE A 32 22.08 1.94 -16.64
N LEU A 33 23.12 2.15 -17.43
CA LEU A 33 24.49 2.32 -16.96
C LEU A 33 24.67 3.57 -16.07
N TRP A 34 23.97 4.67 -16.40
CA TRP A 34 23.99 5.85 -15.54
C TRP A 34 23.36 5.60 -14.18
N ARG A 35 22.25 4.84 -14.10
CA ARG A 35 21.62 4.45 -12.83
C ARG A 35 22.50 3.52 -12.00
N GLU A 36 23.19 2.57 -12.64
CA GLU A 36 24.15 1.68 -11.95
C GLU A 36 25.34 2.47 -11.38
N LEU A 37 25.82 3.50 -12.10
CA LEU A 37 26.93 4.35 -11.67
C LEU A 37 26.51 5.44 -10.67
N ASN A 38 25.22 5.76 -10.61
CA ASN A 38 24.65 6.78 -9.71
C ASN A 38 23.41 6.21 -9.02
N PRO A 39 23.59 5.25 -8.10
CA PRO A 39 22.44 4.71 -7.37
C PRO A 39 21.76 5.83 -6.58
N PRO A 40 20.43 5.81 -6.47
CA PRO A 40 19.72 6.81 -5.68
C PRO A 40 20.20 6.77 -4.23
N ALA A 41 20.22 7.95 -3.59
CA ALA A 41 20.54 8.04 -2.16
C ALA A 41 19.55 7.19 -1.34
N THR A 42 20.07 6.49 -0.34
CA THR A 42 19.28 5.66 0.58
C THR A 42 19.76 5.90 2.01
N LEU A 43 18.84 5.86 2.97
CA LEU A 43 19.21 5.85 4.38
C LEU A 43 19.78 4.49 4.79
N SER A 44 20.81 4.50 5.66
CA SER A 44 21.24 3.27 6.32
C SER A 44 20.15 2.74 7.26
N PRO A 45 20.18 1.44 7.64
CA PRO A 45 19.25 0.90 8.62
C PRO A 45 19.26 1.67 9.94
N GLU A 46 20.44 2.09 10.43
CA GLU A 46 20.59 2.86 11.67
C GLU A 46 19.99 4.26 11.54
N ALA A 47 20.24 4.95 10.42
CA ALA A 47 19.66 6.27 10.16
C ALA A 47 18.14 6.20 10.05
N ARG A 48 17.60 5.16 9.44
CA ARG A 48 16.14 4.91 9.36
C ARG A 48 15.56 4.61 10.74
N ALA A 49 16.19 3.73 11.52
CA ALA A 49 15.75 3.41 12.88
C ALA A 49 15.74 4.64 13.80
N ALA A 50 16.65 5.57 13.61
CA ALA A 50 16.70 6.82 14.37
C ALA A 50 15.46 7.70 14.16
N LEU A 51 14.81 7.64 12.98
CA LEU A 51 13.60 8.39 12.69
C LEU A 51 12.37 7.89 13.48
N TYR A 52 12.39 6.67 13.99
CA TYR A 52 11.31 6.05 14.73
C TYR A 52 11.50 6.04 16.26
N GLN A 53 12.55 6.70 16.76
CA GLN A 53 12.83 6.73 18.20
C GLN A 53 11.80 7.53 19.02
N THR A 54 11.19 8.54 18.39
CA THR A 54 10.14 9.33 19.02
C THR A 54 8.79 8.86 18.50
N PRO A 55 7.93 8.27 19.32
CA PRO A 55 6.58 7.90 18.92
C PRO A 55 5.77 9.12 18.50
N LEU A 56 4.77 8.89 17.64
CA LEU A 56 3.76 9.89 17.36
C LEU A 56 2.80 10.04 18.54
N GLU A 57 2.32 11.27 18.76
CA GLU A 57 1.22 11.47 19.68
C GLU A 57 -0.08 10.90 19.10
N PRO A 58 -0.91 10.20 19.91
CA PRO A 58 -2.21 9.73 19.43
C PRO A 58 -3.10 10.93 19.04
N PRO A 59 -3.92 10.82 18.00
CA PRO A 59 -4.81 11.91 17.63
C PRO A 59 -5.95 12.07 18.65
N GLU A 60 -6.26 13.32 18.99
CA GLU A 60 -7.34 13.65 19.95
C GLU A 60 -8.73 13.59 19.31
N ARG A 61 -8.83 13.60 17.98
CA ARG A 61 -10.08 13.64 17.20
C ARG A 61 -10.02 12.70 16.01
N GLY A 62 -11.14 12.53 15.33
CA GLY A 62 -11.18 11.82 14.05
C GLY A 62 -10.29 12.48 13.02
N LEU A 63 -9.48 11.67 12.31
CA LEU A 63 -8.58 12.13 11.26
C LEU A 63 -9.30 12.26 9.93
N ALA A 64 -8.90 13.24 9.13
CA ALA A 64 -9.12 13.25 7.70
C ALA A 64 -7.97 12.49 7.02
N VAL A 65 -8.25 11.34 6.43
CA VAL A 65 -7.24 10.46 5.83
C VAL A 65 -7.40 10.44 4.32
N TYR A 66 -6.30 10.62 3.61
CA TYR A 66 -6.27 10.41 2.16
C TYR A 66 -5.55 9.11 1.83
N HIS A 67 -6.18 8.24 1.01
CA HIS A 67 -5.61 6.97 0.57
C HIS A 67 -5.27 7.00 -0.91
N LEU A 68 -4.03 6.62 -1.25
CA LEU A 68 -3.57 6.44 -2.64
C LEU A 68 -3.12 4.99 -2.83
N GLY A 69 -3.69 4.30 -3.80
CA GLY A 69 -3.29 2.91 -4.03
C GLY A 69 -4.09 2.19 -5.10
N HIS A 70 -4.34 0.92 -4.86
CA HIS A 70 -4.91 0.01 -5.84
C HIS A 70 -5.99 -0.88 -5.20
N SER A 71 -6.35 -1.99 -5.87
CA SER A 71 -7.43 -2.91 -5.43
C SER A 71 -7.27 -3.47 -4.02
N LEU A 72 -6.04 -3.51 -3.47
CA LEU A 72 -5.82 -3.99 -2.09
C LEU A 72 -6.11 -2.91 -1.02
N VAL A 73 -6.30 -1.65 -1.40
CA VAL A 73 -6.99 -0.65 -0.59
C VAL A 73 -8.50 -0.86 -0.72
N GLY A 74 -8.99 -0.88 -1.95
CA GLY A 74 -10.41 -1.02 -2.28
C GLY A 74 -11.28 0.11 -1.73
N PRO A 75 -12.55 0.19 -2.12
CA PRO A 75 -13.46 1.24 -1.66
C PRO A 75 -13.99 1.01 -0.22
N ASP A 76 -14.03 -0.25 0.26
CA ASP A 76 -14.67 -0.60 1.55
C ASP A 76 -13.75 -0.44 2.75
N MET A 77 -12.47 -0.82 2.63
CA MET A 77 -11.54 -0.87 3.76
C MET A 77 -11.38 0.50 4.46
N PRO A 78 -11.20 1.63 3.75
CA PRO A 78 -11.15 2.94 4.40
C PRO A 78 -12.46 3.31 5.11
N GLY A 79 -13.62 2.86 4.57
CA GLY A 79 -14.92 3.01 5.21
C GLY A 79 -15.04 2.22 6.52
N TYR A 80 -14.45 1.02 6.58
CA TYR A 80 -14.37 0.24 7.83
C TYR A 80 -13.49 0.95 8.86
N VAL A 81 -12.35 1.53 8.46
CA VAL A 81 -11.49 2.32 9.36
C VAL A 81 -12.27 3.49 9.96
N GLN A 82 -13.03 4.22 9.13
CA GLN A 82 -13.86 5.33 9.60
C GLN A 82 -14.90 4.88 10.64
N GLN A 83 -15.64 3.80 10.38
CA GLN A 83 -16.64 3.26 11.30
C GLN A 83 -16.01 2.81 12.63
N LEU A 84 -14.87 2.14 12.56
CA LEU A 84 -14.13 1.70 13.76
C LEU A 84 -13.60 2.88 14.56
N ALA A 85 -13.07 3.92 13.92
CA ALA A 85 -12.61 5.14 14.59
C ALA A 85 -13.78 5.85 15.31
N GLN A 86 -14.93 5.96 14.65
CA GLN A 86 -16.13 6.53 15.25
C GLN A 86 -16.63 5.68 16.45
N ALA A 87 -16.64 4.36 16.33
CA ALA A 87 -17.01 3.46 17.43
C ALA A 87 -16.05 3.55 18.62
N ALA A 88 -14.79 3.93 18.38
CA ALA A 88 -13.79 4.20 19.41
C ALA A 88 -13.84 5.64 19.97
N GLY A 89 -14.83 6.46 19.56
CA GLY A 89 -15.02 7.83 20.08
C GLY A 89 -14.31 8.93 19.27
N HIS A 90 -13.67 8.60 18.15
CA HIS A 90 -13.01 9.59 17.27
C HIS A 90 -14.01 10.16 16.25
N GLU A 91 -14.85 11.08 16.75
CA GLU A 91 -15.83 11.76 15.91
C GLU A 91 -15.17 12.61 14.80
N GLY A 92 -15.85 12.74 13.66
CA GLY A 92 -15.35 13.52 12.52
C GLY A 92 -14.32 12.78 11.65
N ALA A 93 -14.04 11.50 11.93
CA ALA A 93 -13.22 10.67 11.06
C ALA A 93 -13.81 10.63 9.65
N ARG A 94 -13.00 10.91 8.63
CA ARG A 94 -13.41 10.92 7.22
C ARG A 94 -12.26 10.52 6.33
N TYR A 95 -12.57 10.08 5.11
CA TYR A 95 -11.56 9.70 4.14
C TYR A 95 -11.94 10.07 2.71
N HIS A 96 -10.92 10.19 1.88
CA HIS A 96 -11.01 10.16 0.43
C HIS A 96 -9.92 9.25 -0.13
N SER A 97 -10.07 8.85 -1.39
CA SER A 97 -9.07 8.00 -2.04
C SER A 97 -9.00 8.22 -3.55
N GLN A 98 -7.86 7.84 -4.11
CA GLN A 98 -7.68 7.58 -5.54
C GLN A 98 -7.12 6.17 -5.70
N LEU A 99 -7.81 5.34 -6.45
CA LEU A 99 -7.49 3.93 -6.64
C LEU A 99 -7.28 3.60 -8.11
N GLY A 100 -6.52 2.53 -8.40
CA GLY A 100 -6.37 2.00 -9.76
C GLY A 100 -6.06 0.52 -9.74
N TRP A 101 -6.56 -0.28 -10.68
CA TRP A 101 -6.24 -1.70 -10.76
C TRP A 101 -4.75 -1.92 -10.99
N GLY A 102 -4.06 -2.56 -10.03
CA GLY A 102 -2.63 -2.85 -10.13
C GLY A 102 -1.74 -1.62 -10.39
N THR A 103 -2.19 -0.43 -10.01
CA THR A 103 -1.55 0.84 -10.35
C THR A 103 -0.40 1.14 -9.39
N SER A 104 0.79 1.40 -9.93
CA SER A 104 1.97 1.81 -9.16
C SER A 104 1.89 3.28 -8.73
N LEU A 105 2.69 3.65 -7.72
CA LEU A 105 2.87 5.05 -7.32
C LEU A 105 3.34 5.93 -8.48
N ARG A 106 4.17 5.37 -9.37
CA ARG A 106 4.59 6.05 -10.61
C ARG A 106 3.41 6.34 -11.53
N ALA A 107 2.59 5.34 -11.82
CA ALA A 107 1.47 5.49 -12.74
C ALA A 107 0.42 6.48 -12.21
N HIS A 108 0.18 6.51 -10.90
CA HIS A 108 -0.62 7.55 -10.27
C HIS A 108 -0.03 8.95 -10.44
N TRP A 109 1.29 9.09 -10.26
CA TRP A 109 1.97 10.39 -10.40
C TRP A 109 1.96 10.91 -11.83
N GLU A 110 2.27 10.05 -12.79
CA GLU A 110 2.36 10.39 -14.21
C GLU A 110 0.98 10.35 -14.90
N GLN A 111 -0.08 9.95 -14.18
CA GLN A 111 -1.43 9.75 -14.69
C GLN A 111 -1.48 8.76 -15.88
N GLU A 112 -0.57 7.78 -15.87
CA GLU A 112 -0.43 6.74 -16.87
C GLU A 112 -1.22 5.48 -16.47
N HIS A 113 -2.53 5.60 -16.32
CA HIS A 113 -3.41 4.45 -16.04
C HIS A 113 -4.46 4.32 -17.15
N PRO A 114 -4.90 3.09 -17.46
CA PRO A 114 -6.00 2.89 -18.42
C PRO A 114 -7.27 3.58 -17.92
N GLU A 115 -7.82 4.49 -18.72
CA GLU A 115 -8.96 5.34 -18.34
C GLU A 115 -10.15 4.53 -17.81
N ALA A 116 -10.52 3.44 -18.50
CA ALA A 116 -11.66 2.61 -18.10
C ALA A 116 -11.48 1.95 -16.73
N SER A 117 -10.32 1.36 -16.45
CA SER A 117 -10.04 0.70 -15.17
C SER A 117 -9.85 1.67 -14.03
N PHE A 118 -9.32 2.85 -14.30
CA PHE A 118 -9.23 3.93 -13.33
C PHE A 118 -10.61 4.48 -12.97
N ALA A 119 -11.45 4.73 -13.97
CA ALA A 119 -12.84 5.18 -13.76
C ALA A 119 -13.64 4.16 -12.94
N GLU A 120 -13.51 2.85 -13.25
CA GLU A 120 -14.19 1.78 -12.52
C GLU A 120 -13.85 1.81 -11.02
N MET A 121 -12.56 1.91 -10.67
CA MET A 121 -12.10 1.92 -9.27
C MET A 121 -12.52 3.18 -8.49
N ASN A 122 -12.89 4.26 -9.18
CA ASN A 122 -13.17 5.57 -8.58
C ASN A 122 -14.63 6.02 -8.75
N THR A 123 -15.58 5.08 -8.91
CA THR A 123 -17.02 5.37 -8.98
C THR A 123 -17.65 5.66 -7.61
N HIS A 124 -16.95 5.42 -6.49
CA HIS A 124 -17.44 5.66 -5.13
C HIS A 124 -17.43 7.14 -4.75
N THR A 125 -18.28 7.54 -3.81
CA THR A 125 -18.48 8.93 -3.40
C THR A 125 -17.27 9.56 -2.71
N SER A 126 -16.33 8.76 -2.18
CA SER A 126 -15.12 9.23 -1.53
C SER A 126 -13.93 9.39 -2.49
N PHE A 127 -14.15 9.33 -3.81
CA PHE A 127 -13.10 9.62 -4.79
C PHE A 127 -12.75 11.11 -4.78
N ARG A 128 -11.44 11.40 -4.82
CA ARG A 128 -10.88 12.72 -5.08
C ARG A 128 -9.53 12.57 -5.77
N PRO A 129 -9.21 13.36 -6.82
CA PRO A 129 -7.92 13.29 -7.48
C PRO A 129 -6.75 13.56 -6.52
N ALA A 130 -5.70 12.73 -6.56
CA ALA A 130 -4.63 12.73 -5.55
C ALA A 130 -3.87 14.06 -5.48
N HIS A 131 -3.48 14.61 -6.62
CA HIS A 131 -2.78 15.90 -6.64
C HIS A 131 -3.65 17.02 -6.07
N GLU A 132 -4.93 17.07 -6.43
CA GLU A 132 -5.87 18.06 -5.89
C GLU A 132 -6.05 17.87 -4.37
N ALA A 133 -6.23 16.64 -3.92
CA ALA A 133 -6.42 16.32 -2.51
C ALA A 133 -5.22 16.77 -1.66
N LEU A 134 -4.01 16.45 -2.06
CA LEU A 134 -2.82 16.78 -1.28
C LEU A 134 -2.51 18.29 -1.26
N VAL A 135 -2.81 19.01 -2.34
CA VAL A 135 -2.65 20.48 -2.41
C VAL A 135 -3.66 21.21 -1.52
N SER A 136 -4.83 20.61 -1.25
CA SER A 136 -5.91 21.26 -0.48
C SER A 136 -5.57 21.50 1.00
N ALA A 137 -4.58 20.79 1.55
CA ALA A 137 -4.23 20.83 2.97
C ALA A 137 -5.37 20.45 3.95
N GLU A 138 -6.34 19.67 3.46
CA GLU A 138 -7.53 19.26 4.24
C GLU A 138 -7.36 17.95 5.00
N TYR A 139 -6.19 17.27 4.85
CA TYR A 139 -5.95 15.94 5.41
C TYR A 139 -4.90 15.97 6.52
N ASP A 140 -5.19 15.20 7.57
CA ASP A 140 -4.29 14.98 8.71
C ASP A 140 -3.26 13.88 8.43
N ALA A 141 -3.63 12.92 7.58
CA ALA A 141 -2.80 11.79 7.23
C ALA A 141 -2.91 11.40 5.74
N PHE A 142 -1.79 11.00 5.17
CA PHE A 142 -1.69 10.44 3.83
C PHE A 142 -1.17 9.01 3.91
N VAL A 143 -1.99 8.06 3.46
CA VAL A 143 -1.68 6.63 3.36
C VAL A 143 -1.51 6.27 1.90
N PHE A 144 -0.38 5.71 1.54
CA PHE A 144 -0.12 5.29 0.16
C PHE A 144 0.54 3.91 0.13
N THR A 145 0.34 3.20 -0.97
CA THR A 145 0.92 1.87 -1.16
C THR A 145 1.42 1.67 -2.59
N GLU A 146 2.39 0.76 -2.74
CA GLU A 146 2.94 0.38 -4.02
C GLU A 146 2.22 -0.86 -4.58
N MET A 147 2.22 -1.00 -5.92
CA MET A 147 1.62 -2.14 -6.60
C MET A 147 2.26 -3.48 -6.24
N VAL A 148 1.53 -4.56 -6.47
CA VAL A 148 2.00 -5.95 -6.45
C VAL A 148 2.18 -6.43 -7.91
N ASP A 149 3.27 -7.07 -8.38
CA ASP A 149 4.38 -7.60 -7.56
C ASP A 149 5.36 -6.50 -7.13
N LEU A 150 5.76 -6.55 -5.87
CA LEU A 150 6.62 -5.53 -5.29
C LEU A 150 8.04 -5.51 -5.87
N LYS A 151 8.61 -6.68 -6.24
CA LYS A 151 9.94 -6.75 -6.88
C LYS A 151 9.91 -6.11 -8.26
N ASP A 152 8.83 -6.32 -9.01
CA ASP A 152 8.63 -5.70 -10.32
C ASP A 152 8.38 -4.19 -10.18
N ALA A 153 7.60 -3.76 -9.19
CA ALA A 153 7.39 -2.36 -8.88
C ALA A 153 8.72 -1.64 -8.60
N ILE A 154 9.55 -2.19 -7.73
CA ILE A 154 10.87 -1.63 -7.41
C ILE A 154 11.75 -1.58 -8.66
N ARG A 155 11.79 -2.66 -9.44
CA ARG A 155 12.65 -2.78 -10.61
C ARG A 155 12.25 -1.87 -11.77
N TRP A 156 10.96 -1.75 -12.04
CA TRP A 156 10.45 -1.13 -13.26
C TRP A 156 9.74 0.20 -13.06
N HIS A 157 9.22 0.47 -11.84
CA HIS A 157 8.42 1.65 -11.55
C HIS A 157 9.11 2.64 -10.60
N ALA A 158 10.38 2.39 -10.21
CA ALA A 158 11.15 3.29 -9.35
C ALA A 158 10.43 3.65 -8.04
N SER A 159 9.85 2.65 -7.37
CA SER A 159 8.94 2.76 -6.22
C SER A 159 9.42 3.73 -5.13
N GLY A 160 10.67 3.62 -4.69
CA GLY A 160 11.21 4.52 -3.65
C GLY A 160 11.29 5.98 -4.11
N GLN A 161 11.61 6.23 -5.39
CA GLN A 161 11.62 7.58 -5.95
C GLN A 161 10.21 8.18 -5.97
N TYR A 162 9.21 7.42 -6.41
CA TYR A 162 7.83 7.93 -6.47
C TYR A 162 7.15 7.99 -5.10
N ALA A 163 7.47 7.09 -4.17
CA ALA A 163 7.11 7.24 -2.77
C ALA A 163 7.64 8.56 -2.18
N GLY A 164 8.92 8.88 -2.45
CA GLY A 164 9.51 10.15 -2.05
C GLY A 164 8.89 11.38 -2.75
N LYS A 165 8.48 11.29 -4.02
CA LYS A 165 7.78 12.39 -4.72
C LYS A 165 6.41 12.66 -4.10
N TRP A 166 5.60 11.62 -3.86
CA TRP A 166 4.29 11.76 -3.23
C TRP A 166 4.40 12.31 -1.80
N ALA A 167 5.35 11.82 -1.02
CA ALA A 167 5.60 12.28 0.34
C ALA A 167 6.05 13.76 0.37
N ALA A 168 6.99 14.15 -0.50
CA ALA A 168 7.43 15.54 -0.61
C ALA A 168 6.30 16.48 -1.05
N HIS A 169 5.47 16.04 -2.01
CA HIS A 169 4.31 16.81 -2.46
C HIS A 169 3.29 17.02 -1.33
N ALA A 170 3.03 15.99 -0.52
CA ALA A 170 2.17 16.14 0.65
C ALA A 170 2.76 17.11 1.68
N ARG A 171 4.07 17.03 1.96
CA ARG A 171 4.77 17.92 2.91
C ARG A 171 4.83 19.37 2.47
N GLU A 172 4.98 19.61 1.17
CA GLU A 172 5.03 20.98 0.61
C GLU A 172 3.76 21.77 0.95
N HIS A 173 2.60 21.10 0.97
CA HIS A 173 1.31 21.75 1.22
C HIS A 173 0.79 21.56 2.65
N SER A 174 1.26 20.52 3.35
CA SER A 174 0.88 20.20 4.72
C SER A 174 2.09 19.67 5.51
N PRO A 175 2.94 20.55 6.06
CA PRO A 175 4.17 20.14 6.76
C PRO A 175 3.94 19.17 7.93
N GLU A 176 2.80 19.27 8.61
CA GLU A 176 2.44 18.43 9.75
C GLU A 176 1.67 17.16 9.37
N MET A 177 1.36 16.94 8.08
CA MET A 177 0.63 15.76 7.62
C MET A 177 1.39 14.49 7.98
N ARG A 178 0.74 13.52 8.62
CA ARG A 178 1.33 12.21 8.93
C ARG A 178 1.39 11.38 7.65
N LEU A 179 2.55 10.80 7.37
CA LEU A 179 2.80 9.99 6.18
C LEU A 179 2.91 8.52 6.54
N TYR A 180 2.18 7.67 5.82
CA TYR A 180 2.18 6.22 6.07
C TYR A 180 2.33 5.46 4.75
N LEU A 181 3.31 4.55 4.71
CA LEU A 181 3.39 3.51 3.68
C LEU A 181 2.60 2.29 4.16
N TYR A 182 1.57 1.94 3.41
CA TYR A 182 0.77 0.75 3.68
C TYR A 182 1.45 -0.46 3.04
N GLU A 183 2.00 -1.36 3.88
CA GLU A 183 2.54 -2.64 3.48
C GLU A 183 1.39 -3.59 3.16
N THR A 184 1.34 -4.07 1.91
CA THR A 184 0.33 -5.00 1.43
C THR A 184 0.87 -6.44 1.37
N TRP A 185 0.18 -7.33 0.66
CA TRP A 185 0.49 -8.75 0.55
C TRP A 185 0.57 -9.18 -0.92
N HIS A 186 1.09 -10.38 -1.16
CA HIS A 186 1.15 -11.03 -2.47
C HIS A 186 -0.01 -12.02 -2.65
N GLY A 187 -0.15 -12.56 -3.87
CA GLY A 187 -1.04 -13.69 -4.10
C GLY A 187 -0.64 -14.93 -3.29
N THR A 188 -1.62 -15.65 -2.77
CA THR A 188 -1.40 -16.88 -1.96
C THR A 188 -0.73 -18.01 -2.75
N ASP A 189 -0.67 -17.89 -4.07
CA ASP A 189 -0.07 -18.82 -5.04
C ASP A 189 1.35 -18.46 -5.46
N ILE A 190 1.95 -17.43 -4.86
CA ILE A 190 3.31 -17.00 -5.19
C ILE A 190 4.34 -18.12 -4.94
N ALA A 191 5.22 -18.33 -5.92
CA ALA A 191 6.14 -19.47 -5.95
C ALA A 191 7.13 -19.52 -4.78
N GLU A 192 7.56 -18.35 -4.29
CA GLU A 192 8.50 -18.24 -3.16
C GLU A 192 7.86 -18.57 -1.79
N GLY A 193 6.55 -18.75 -1.78
CA GLY A 193 5.79 -19.01 -0.55
C GLY A 193 5.26 -17.74 0.10
N TRP A 194 3.95 -17.68 0.22
CA TRP A 194 3.22 -16.49 0.64
C TRP A 194 3.65 -15.95 2.01
N LEU A 195 3.71 -16.80 3.05
CA LEU A 195 4.14 -16.37 4.40
C LEU A 195 5.60 -15.91 4.41
N ALA A 196 6.48 -16.61 3.70
CA ALA A 196 7.89 -16.23 3.64
C ALA A 196 8.08 -14.84 3.02
N ARG A 197 7.28 -14.52 1.96
CA ARG A 197 7.30 -13.20 1.35
C ARG A 197 6.74 -12.13 2.30
N LEU A 198 5.62 -12.36 2.96
CA LEU A 198 5.07 -11.40 3.92
C LEU A 198 6.07 -11.10 5.06
N GLU A 199 6.64 -12.12 5.66
CA GLU A 199 7.56 -11.99 6.79
C GLU A 199 8.91 -11.37 6.40
N GLY A 200 9.39 -11.61 5.17
CA GLY A 200 10.71 -11.13 4.73
C GLY A 200 10.71 -9.81 3.97
N ASP A 201 9.61 -9.47 3.31
CA ASP A 201 9.58 -8.32 2.41
C ASP A 201 9.49 -6.97 3.16
N LEU A 202 8.97 -6.94 4.40
CA LEU A 202 8.90 -5.69 5.15
C LEU A 202 10.30 -5.08 5.33
N GLU A 203 11.21 -5.82 5.93
CA GLU A 203 12.55 -5.32 6.22
C GLU A 203 13.36 -5.04 4.95
N THR A 204 13.27 -5.92 3.95
CA THR A 204 14.16 -5.89 2.78
C THR A 204 13.66 -4.98 1.66
N LEU A 205 12.37 -5.03 1.35
CA LEU A 205 11.80 -4.34 0.20
C LEU A 205 11.03 -3.07 0.60
N TRP A 206 10.08 -3.15 1.52
CA TRP A 206 9.30 -2.00 1.94
C TRP A 206 10.15 -0.96 2.68
N GLU A 207 10.83 -1.37 3.73
CA GLU A 207 11.69 -0.49 4.52
C GLU A 207 13.08 -0.30 3.91
N GLY A 208 13.74 -1.42 3.56
CA GLY A 208 15.14 -1.42 3.12
C GLY A 208 15.35 -0.84 1.73
N THR A 209 14.32 -0.83 0.90
CA THR A 209 14.42 -0.30 -0.47
C THR A 209 13.51 0.92 -0.65
N ILE A 210 12.20 0.80 -0.46
CA ILE A 210 11.26 1.88 -0.77
C ILE A 210 11.41 3.03 0.22
N LEU A 211 11.26 2.77 1.52
CA LEU A 211 11.36 3.81 2.54
C LEU A 211 12.77 4.36 2.69
N ALA A 212 13.81 3.50 2.62
CA ALA A 212 15.19 3.95 2.69
C ALA A 212 15.53 4.96 1.60
N GLN A 213 14.97 4.79 0.39
CA GLN A 213 15.16 5.71 -0.72
C GLN A 213 14.26 6.96 -0.59
N ALA A 214 12.99 6.79 -0.23
CA ALA A 214 12.04 7.89 -0.11
C ALA A 214 12.47 8.89 0.99
N MET A 215 12.84 8.40 2.17
CA MET A 215 13.24 9.21 3.32
C MET A 215 14.68 9.72 3.25
N ALA A 216 15.48 9.31 2.28
CA ALA A 216 16.78 9.94 2.01
C ALA A 216 16.65 11.36 1.43
N ARG A 217 15.45 11.75 0.99
CA ARG A 217 15.15 13.10 0.53
C ARG A 217 14.94 14.04 1.72
N PRO A 218 15.60 15.21 1.74
CA PRO A 218 15.51 16.14 2.88
C PRO A 218 14.14 16.79 3.05
N ASP A 219 13.31 16.76 2.00
CA ASP A 219 11.97 17.37 1.95
C ASP A 219 10.84 16.40 2.33
N VAL A 220 11.15 15.18 2.78
CA VAL A 220 10.16 14.14 3.08
C VAL A 220 9.93 13.96 4.59
N GLY A 221 10.98 13.87 5.37
CA GLY A 221 10.87 13.52 6.80
C GLY A 221 10.49 12.05 7.02
N THR A 222 9.85 11.76 8.13
CA THR A 222 9.48 10.38 8.52
C THR A 222 8.23 9.91 7.80
N ILE A 223 8.29 8.71 7.23
CA ILE A 223 7.15 7.94 6.72
C ILE A 223 6.99 6.72 7.63
N HIS A 224 5.85 6.58 8.28
CA HIS A 224 5.53 5.41 9.12
C HIS A 224 5.01 4.24 8.28
N VAL A 225 4.87 3.07 8.89
CA VAL A 225 4.39 1.84 8.22
C VAL A 225 3.07 1.40 8.81
N ILE A 226 2.11 1.06 7.95
CA ILE A 226 0.92 0.28 8.29
C ILE A 226 1.21 -1.18 7.92
N PRO A 227 1.53 -2.06 8.89
CA PRO A 227 2.15 -3.36 8.64
C PRO A 227 1.13 -4.47 8.40
N ALA A 228 0.28 -4.35 7.37
CA ALA A 228 -0.81 -5.31 7.18
C ALA A 228 -0.32 -6.69 6.70
N GLY A 229 0.76 -6.76 5.94
CA GLY A 229 1.38 -8.03 5.57
C GLY A 229 1.89 -8.79 6.80
N GLN A 230 2.58 -8.10 7.73
CA GLN A 230 3.08 -8.71 8.97
C GLN A 230 1.93 -9.21 9.86
N VAL A 231 0.90 -8.38 10.03
CA VAL A 231 -0.29 -8.77 10.81
C VAL A 231 -1.00 -9.95 10.17
N MET A 232 -1.15 -9.94 8.84
CA MET A 232 -1.80 -11.03 8.10
C MET A 232 -1.01 -12.34 8.25
N ALA A 233 0.30 -12.32 8.18
CA ALA A 233 1.14 -13.49 8.41
C ALA A 233 0.99 -14.02 9.84
N ALA A 234 1.09 -13.17 10.84
CA ALA A 234 0.93 -13.55 12.25
C ALA A 234 -0.46 -14.11 12.54
N PHE A 235 -1.52 -13.47 12.03
CA PHE A 235 -2.90 -13.96 12.19
C PHE A 235 -3.09 -15.33 11.55
N VAL A 236 -2.60 -15.54 10.34
CA VAL A 236 -2.72 -16.82 9.65
C VAL A 236 -1.96 -17.91 10.39
N ARG A 237 -0.77 -17.64 10.90
CA ARG A 237 -0.02 -18.61 11.74
C ARG A 237 -0.79 -18.97 13.00
N ALA A 238 -1.36 -17.99 13.71
CA ALA A 238 -2.16 -18.24 14.89
C ALA A 238 -3.42 -19.04 14.57
N LEU A 239 -4.16 -18.67 13.54
CA LEU A 239 -5.38 -19.35 13.09
C LEU A 239 -5.11 -20.82 12.71
N GLU A 240 -4.09 -21.05 11.89
CA GLU A 240 -3.79 -22.36 11.32
C GLU A 240 -3.13 -23.30 12.35
N SER A 241 -2.41 -22.79 13.35
CA SER A 241 -1.86 -23.59 14.46
C SER A 241 -2.94 -24.21 15.34
N GLU A 242 -4.09 -23.54 15.47
CA GLU A 242 -5.26 -24.03 16.21
C GLU A 242 -6.21 -24.90 15.35
N GLY A 243 -5.84 -25.18 14.09
CA GLY A 243 -6.70 -25.93 13.16
C GLY A 243 -7.90 -25.14 12.64
N GLY A 244 -7.85 -23.81 12.75
CA GLY A 244 -8.90 -22.88 12.38
C GLY A 244 -9.94 -22.63 13.49
N LEU A 245 -10.79 -21.63 13.26
CA LEU A 245 -11.88 -21.24 14.14
C LEU A 245 -13.25 -21.43 13.45
N PRO A 246 -14.37 -21.41 14.20
CA PRO A 246 -15.70 -21.36 13.60
C PRO A 246 -15.83 -20.17 12.63
N GLY A 247 -16.24 -20.45 11.39
CA GLY A 247 -16.41 -19.45 10.34
C GLY A 247 -15.12 -19.05 9.58
N LEU A 248 -13.93 -19.53 10.02
CA LEU A 248 -12.67 -19.30 9.31
C LEU A 248 -11.65 -20.42 9.58
N LYS A 249 -11.45 -21.33 8.61
CA LYS A 249 -10.62 -22.52 8.81
C LYS A 249 -9.14 -22.34 8.51
N ASN A 250 -8.81 -21.47 7.55
CA ASN A 250 -7.44 -21.22 7.11
C ASN A 250 -7.38 -19.88 6.37
N ARG A 251 -6.17 -19.51 5.92
CA ARG A 251 -5.88 -18.28 5.19
C ARG A 251 -6.79 -18.03 3.97
N HIS A 252 -7.17 -19.08 3.26
CA HIS A 252 -7.99 -18.93 2.07
C HIS A 252 -9.38 -18.37 2.35
N GLY A 253 -9.90 -18.50 3.58
CA GLY A 253 -11.16 -17.91 3.99
C GLY A 253 -11.15 -16.38 4.14
N LEU A 254 -10.00 -15.73 4.00
CA LEU A 254 -9.86 -14.26 3.96
C LEU A 254 -10.06 -13.68 2.55
N PHE A 255 -10.08 -14.51 1.51
CA PHE A 255 -10.08 -14.07 0.11
C PHE A 255 -11.44 -14.32 -0.54
N ILE A 256 -11.72 -13.56 -1.62
CA ILE A 256 -12.98 -13.66 -2.37
C ILE A 256 -13.14 -15.05 -2.96
N MET A 257 -14.35 -15.61 -2.86
CA MET A 257 -14.78 -16.78 -3.62
C MET A 257 -15.42 -16.31 -4.91
N GLN A 258 -14.87 -16.70 -6.05
CA GLN A 258 -15.42 -16.38 -7.36
C GLN A 258 -16.69 -17.17 -7.65
N PRO A 259 -17.57 -16.70 -8.55
CA PRO A 259 -18.82 -17.41 -8.89
C PRO A 259 -18.62 -18.83 -9.44
N ASP A 260 -17.46 -19.12 -10.05
CA ASP A 260 -17.09 -20.46 -10.54
C ASP A 260 -16.57 -21.39 -9.47
N GLY A 261 -16.52 -20.96 -8.20
CA GLY A 261 -16.03 -21.72 -7.06
C GLY A 261 -14.50 -21.65 -6.89
N THR A 262 -13.77 -20.96 -7.75
CA THR A 262 -12.35 -20.70 -7.55
C THR A 262 -12.14 -19.60 -6.51
N ARG A 263 -10.98 -19.58 -5.87
CA ARG A 263 -10.66 -18.55 -4.90
C ARG A 263 -9.72 -17.53 -5.54
N ASP A 264 -10.07 -16.26 -5.37
CA ASP A 264 -9.17 -15.18 -5.73
C ASP A 264 -7.90 -15.27 -4.86
N PRO A 265 -6.71 -15.30 -5.45
CA PRO A 265 -5.48 -15.50 -4.66
C PRO A 265 -5.06 -14.25 -3.89
N ILE A 266 -5.58 -13.05 -4.22
CA ILE A 266 -5.04 -11.81 -3.71
C ILE A 266 -6.09 -10.85 -3.12
N HIS A 267 -7.33 -10.82 -3.66
CA HIS A 267 -8.34 -9.87 -3.22
C HIS A 267 -9.11 -10.39 -1.99
N LEU A 268 -9.13 -9.57 -0.95
CA LEU A 268 -9.77 -9.90 0.33
C LEU A 268 -11.31 -9.81 0.25
N ASN A 269 -11.97 -10.75 0.88
CA ASN A 269 -13.37 -10.64 1.24
C ASN A 269 -13.55 -9.71 2.47
N ASP A 270 -14.78 -9.55 2.97
CA ASP A 270 -15.06 -8.63 4.07
C ASP A 270 -14.32 -8.97 5.37
N LYS A 271 -14.10 -10.26 5.67
CA LYS A 271 -13.33 -10.69 6.84
C LYS A 271 -11.86 -10.27 6.73
N GLY A 272 -11.28 -10.45 5.55
CA GLY A 272 -9.92 -9.98 5.28
C GLY A 272 -9.80 -8.46 5.32
N LYS A 273 -10.78 -7.73 4.75
CA LYS A 273 -10.83 -6.26 4.81
C LYS A 273 -10.98 -5.76 6.24
N TYR A 274 -11.74 -6.44 7.09
CA TYR A 274 -11.85 -6.12 8.51
C TYR A 274 -10.50 -6.23 9.23
N LEU A 275 -9.75 -7.31 9.03
CA LEU A 275 -8.41 -7.46 9.59
C LEU A 275 -7.51 -6.28 9.20
N VAL A 276 -7.47 -5.93 7.92
CA VAL A 276 -6.66 -4.81 7.41
C VAL A 276 -7.13 -3.46 7.96
N ALA A 277 -8.44 -3.27 8.09
CA ALA A 277 -8.99 -2.04 8.69
C ALA A 277 -8.59 -1.87 10.16
N LEU A 278 -8.52 -2.96 10.94
CA LEU A 278 -8.00 -2.93 12.30
C LEU A 278 -6.52 -2.49 12.35
N VAL A 279 -5.69 -2.96 11.39
CA VAL A 279 -4.28 -2.54 11.30
C VAL A 279 -4.17 -1.04 11.04
N HIS A 280 -4.96 -0.52 10.09
CA HIS A 280 -5.01 0.91 9.80
C HIS A 280 -5.49 1.71 11.01
N LEU A 281 -6.59 1.30 11.63
CA LEU A 281 -7.10 1.96 12.83
C LEU A 281 -6.04 2.04 13.93
N THR A 282 -5.45 0.89 14.29
CA THR A 282 -4.47 0.81 15.37
C THR A 282 -3.25 1.68 15.08
N THR A 283 -2.75 1.67 13.82
CA THR A 283 -1.59 2.46 13.43
C THR A 283 -1.90 3.97 13.36
N LEU A 284 -3.06 4.35 12.81
CA LEU A 284 -3.41 5.77 12.64
C LEU A 284 -3.82 6.45 13.94
N TYR A 285 -4.51 5.71 14.83
CA TYR A 285 -5.13 6.27 16.03
C TYR A 285 -4.48 5.83 17.35
N HIS A 286 -3.54 4.89 17.31
CA HIS A 286 -2.89 4.28 18.50
C HIS A 286 -3.89 3.61 19.44
N ILE A 287 -5.02 3.12 18.91
CA ILE A 287 -6.10 2.50 19.67
C ILE A 287 -5.87 1.01 19.81
N ASP A 288 -6.11 0.48 21.00
CA ASP A 288 -6.27 -0.96 21.21
C ASP A 288 -7.58 -1.42 20.56
N PRO A 289 -7.54 -2.27 19.52
CA PRO A 289 -8.74 -2.62 18.78
C PRO A 289 -9.62 -3.66 19.50
N ARG A 290 -9.19 -4.21 20.65
CA ARG A 290 -9.91 -5.25 21.36
C ARG A 290 -11.25 -4.73 21.88
N GLY A 291 -12.31 -5.48 21.59
CA GLY A 291 -13.68 -5.13 21.98
C GLY A 291 -14.40 -4.19 21.00
N LEU A 292 -13.77 -3.74 19.92
CA LEU A 292 -14.44 -2.95 18.90
C LEU A 292 -15.43 -3.81 18.08
N PRO A 293 -16.45 -3.17 17.47
CA PRO A 293 -17.43 -3.87 16.67
C PRO A 293 -16.79 -4.58 15.46
N HIS A 294 -17.38 -5.70 15.05
CA HIS A 294 -16.95 -6.45 13.87
C HIS A 294 -18.05 -6.57 12.80
N ALA A 295 -19.24 -6.09 13.08
CA ALA A 295 -20.31 -5.95 12.09
C ALA A 295 -20.28 -4.53 11.52
N LEU A 296 -19.83 -4.38 10.28
CA LEU A 296 -19.59 -3.11 9.60
C LEU A 296 -20.42 -3.02 8.32
N LEU A 297 -20.46 -1.86 7.72
CA LEU A 297 -21.11 -1.59 6.43
C LEU A 297 -20.07 -1.34 5.35
N ARG A 298 -20.29 -1.92 4.15
CA ARG A 298 -19.51 -1.62 2.94
C ARG A 298 -19.73 -0.16 2.51
N ALA A 299 -18.92 0.31 1.59
CA ALA A 299 -19.01 1.67 1.05
C ALA A 299 -20.35 1.99 0.39
N ASP A 300 -21.08 0.98 -0.09
CA ASP A 300 -22.42 1.11 -0.66
C ASP A 300 -23.54 1.09 0.40
N GLY A 301 -23.20 1.00 1.70
CA GLY A 301 -24.12 0.93 2.82
C GLY A 301 -24.68 -0.47 3.10
N SER A 302 -24.36 -1.48 2.30
CA SER A 302 -24.78 -2.86 2.57
C SER A 302 -24.00 -3.49 3.74
N ALA A 303 -24.63 -4.46 4.45
CA ALA A 303 -23.97 -5.15 5.54
C ALA A 303 -22.79 -6.00 5.02
N ALA A 304 -21.62 -5.88 5.65
CA ALA A 304 -20.47 -6.75 5.39
C ALA A 304 -20.69 -8.16 5.98
N ASP A 305 -20.04 -9.19 5.38
CA ASP A 305 -19.96 -10.53 5.94
C ASP A 305 -18.98 -10.54 7.12
N ALA A 306 -19.50 -10.31 8.31
CA ALA A 306 -18.73 -10.17 9.53
C ALA A 306 -17.98 -11.47 9.91
N PRO A 307 -16.75 -11.38 10.47
CA PRO A 307 -16.13 -12.53 11.11
C PRO A 307 -16.94 -12.98 12.33
N SER A 308 -16.83 -14.27 12.72
CA SER A 308 -17.41 -14.72 13.99
C SER A 308 -16.77 -13.98 15.17
N PRO A 309 -17.43 -13.89 16.34
CA PRO A 309 -16.86 -13.24 17.52
C PRO A 309 -15.47 -13.77 17.91
N GLU A 310 -15.23 -15.08 17.77
CA GLU A 310 -13.96 -15.71 18.07
C GLU A 310 -12.87 -15.29 17.07
N VAL A 311 -13.20 -15.26 15.78
CA VAL A 311 -12.29 -14.80 14.72
C VAL A 311 -11.97 -13.32 14.89
N ALA A 312 -12.99 -12.48 15.16
CA ALA A 312 -12.81 -11.05 15.39
C ALA A 312 -11.87 -10.79 16.57
N ARG A 313 -12.06 -11.51 17.69
CA ARG A 313 -11.19 -11.39 18.86
C ARG A 313 -9.73 -11.75 18.53
N LEU A 314 -9.50 -12.88 17.85
CA LEU A 314 -8.14 -13.26 17.45
C LEU A 314 -7.51 -12.20 16.53
N MET A 315 -8.27 -11.66 15.56
CA MET A 315 -7.80 -10.57 14.70
C MET A 315 -7.38 -9.35 15.52
N GLN A 316 -8.22 -8.89 16.44
CA GLN A 316 -7.97 -7.75 17.31
C GLN A 316 -6.74 -7.95 18.20
N GLU A 317 -6.59 -9.13 18.80
CA GLU A 317 -5.44 -9.48 19.64
C GLU A 317 -4.12 -9.46 18.86
N VAL A 318 -4.10 -10.10 17.68
CA VAL A 318 -2.90 -10.17 16.83
C VAL A 318 -2.54 -8.79 16.29
N VAL A 319 -3.54 -8.01 15.85
CA VAL A 319 -3.30 -6.62 15.38
C VAL A 319 -2.61 -5.81 16.48
N TRP A 320 -3.15 -5.81 17.70
CA TRP A 320 -2.59 -5.06 18.82
C TRP A 320 -1.16 -5.48 19.13
N GLN A 321 -0.92 -6.78 19.15
CA GLN A 321 0.40 -7.34 19.44
C GLN A 321 1.44 -6.93 18.38
N ILE A 322 1.12 -7.10 17.10
CA ILE A 322 2.09 -6.90 16.01
C ILE A 322 2.34 -5.41 15.76
N VAL A 323 1.28 -4.58 15.70
CA VAL A 323 1.45 -3.15 15.43
C VAL A 323 2.31 -2.48 16.51
N ARG A 324 2.13 -2.84 17.77
CA ARG A 324 2.95 -2.32 18.88
C ARG A 324 4.40 -2.83 18.89
N SER A 325 4.67 -3.95 18.27
CA SER A 325 6.04 -4.52 18.26
C SER A 325 6.96 -3.89 17.22
N LEU A 326 6.40 -3.11 16.27
CA LEU A 326 7.13 -2.54 15.14
C LEU A 326 7.36 -1.03 15.33
N PRO A 327 8.62 -0.57 15.52
CA PRO A 327 8.92 0.85 15.73
C PRO A 327 8.43 1.77 14.60
N ALA A 328 8.45 1.26 13.37
CA ALA A 328 8.06 2.02 12.18
C ALA A 328 6.58 2.41 12.14
N THR A 329 5.73 1.83 13.01
CA THR A 329 4.30 2.20 13.10
C THR A 329 4.06 3.56 13.76
N GLY A 330 5.04 4.07 14.48
CA GLY A 330 4.92 5.31 15.26
C GLY A 330 4.26 5.14 16.63
N LEU A 331 3.83 3.93 17.01
CA LEU A 331 3.30 3.67 18.34
C LEU A 331 4.42 3.62 19.39
N PRO A 332 4.13 3.98 20.65
CA PRO A 332 5.06 3.76 21.75
C PRO A 332 5.44 2.28 21.86
N GLN A 333 6.74 2.00 21.92
CA GLN A 333 7.23 0.64 22.08
C GLN A 333 7.14 0.22 23.55
N ASP A 334 6.80 -1.04 23.81
CA ASP A 334 6.96 -1.62 25.15
C ASP A 334 8.45 -1.69 25.47
N THR A 335 9.00 -0.62 26.04
CA THR A 335 10.30 -0.69 26.68
C THR A 335 10.13 -1.59 27.89
N GLY A 336 10.51 -2.87 27.79
CA GLY A 336 10.34 -3.89 28.85
C GLY A 336 10.86 -3.51 30.25
N ARG A 337 10.43 -2.35 30.77
CA ARG A 337 10.49 -1.96 32.18
C ARG A 337 9.26 -2.55 32.88
N GLY A 338 9.23 -3.87 32.87
CA GLY A 338 8.33 -4.65 33.68
C GLY A 338 8.93 -4.92 35.03
N GLY A 339 8.32 -4.41 36.06
CA GLY A 339 8.24 -4.97 37.37
C GLY A 339 9.57 -5.38 38.06
N SER A 340 10.07 -4.47 38.82
CA SER A 340 10.77 -4.82 40.07
C SER A 340 9.76 -5.01 41.19
#